data_09b291046c4681a506d56fd7d33dc569
#
_entry.id   09b291046c4681a506d56fd7d33dc569
#
_cell.length_a   1.000
_cell.length_b   1.000
_cell.length_c   1.000
_cell.angle_alpha   90.00
_cell.angle_beta   90.00
_cell.angle_gamma   90.00
#
_symmetry.space_group_name_H-M   'P 1'
#
loop_
_entity.id
_entity.type
_entity.pdbx_description
1 polymer ?
#
loop_
_entity_poly.entity_id
_entity_poly.type
_entity_poly.pdbx_seq_one_letter_code
_entity_poly.pdbx_strand_id
1 'polypeptide(L)'
;MNKINEILPKLNDEGIFFDWATFARRKVVENMSFTAPNDFYISVFGREKWPADREPMHRKEGLNTIAFVLSGKGYLICGDRRYEIGKNSYFLLPYETAITFGVNPDDPWEYVYFDVSGINQDWVLDSAGFGESLVMHDENGEIKRLATELYQSALESGRCSFRTTGLMYLLADAMARNHRAGKPLNINAYLLQALNYI
;
A
#
# COMPACT_ATOMS: atom_id res chain seq x y z
N MET A 1 27.14 9.41 14.92
CA MET A 1 27.06 9.73 13.47
C MET A 1 26.50 8.49 12.80
N ASN A 2 25.27 8.56 12.31
CA ASN A 2 24.49 7.41 11.91
C ASN A 2 24.94 6.86 10.56
N LYS A 3 25.23 5.54 10.51
CA LYS A 3 25.51 4.77 9.29
C LYS A 3 24.38 4.81 8.24
N ILE A 4 23.22 5.38 8.56
CA ILE A 4 22.08 5.54 7.65
C ILE A 4 22.40 6.49 6.49
N ASN A 5 23.27 7.50 6.70
CA ASN A 5 23.64 8.46 5.65
C ASN A 5 24.61 7.90 4.59
N GLU A 6 25.19 6.71 4.82
CA GLU A 6 26.05 6.04 3.83
C GLU A 6 25.27 5.16 2.84
N ILE A 7 24.01 4.83 3.18
CA ILE A 7 23.16 3.92 2.39
C ILE A 7 22.16 4.70 1.53
N LEU A 8 21.92 5.98 1.85
CA LEU A 8 20.98 6.81 1.11
C LEU A 8 21.68 7.47 -0.09
N PRO A 9 21.14 7.34 -1.31
CA PRO A 9 21.60 8.12 -2.44
C PRO A 9 21.42 9.62 -2.17
N LYS A 10 22.31 10.43 -2.71
CA LYS A 10 22.28 11.87 -2.52
C LYS A 10 20.95 12.46 -2.97
N LEU A 11 20.34 13.26 -2.10
CA LEU A 11 19.21 14.12 -2.43
C LEU A 11 19.56 15.01 -3.63
N ASN A 12 18.69 15.02 -4.64
CA ASN A 12 18.65 16.08 -5.63
C ASN A 12 17.44 16.99 -5.36
N ASP A 13 17.34 18.12 -6.07
CA ASP A 13 16.28 19.12 -5.89
C ASP A 13 14.84 18.60 -6.14
N GLU A 14 14.69 17.37 -6.61
CA GLU A 14 13.42 16.69 -6.88
C GLU A 14 13.05 15.58 -5.87
N GLY A 15 13.85 15.38 -4.82
CA GLY A 15 13.68 14.35 -3.79
C GLY A 15 14.63 13.16 -3.92
N ILE A 16 14.52 12.18 -3.04
CA ILE A 16 15.40 11.02 -3.00
C ILE A 16 15.02 10.07 -4.14
N PHE A 17 15.94 9.87 -5.07
CA PHE A 17 15.83 8.82 -6.07
C PHE A 17 16.64 7.61 -5.61
N PHE A 18 15.97 6.48 -5.40
CA PHE A 18 16.64 5.21 -5.36
C PHE A 18 16.65 4.63 -6.78
N ASP A 19 17.82 4.64 -7.38
CA ASP A 19 18.04 3.85 -8.58
C ASP A 19 18.42 2.44 -8.13
N TRP A 20 17.43 1.59 -8.01
CA TRP A 20 17.66 0.17 -7.77
C TRP A 20 18.11 -0.44 -9.10
N ALA A 21 19.43 -0.48 -9.29
CA ALA A 21 20.09 -1.19 -10.39
C ALA A 21 19.35 -1.04 -11.73
N THR A 22 19.53 0.09 -12.38
CA THR A 22 19.18 0.39 -13.77
C THR A 22 17.69 0.35 -14.18
N PHE A 23 16.72 -0.07 -13.35
CA PHE A 23 15.45 -0.53 -13.90
C PHE A 23 14.16 0.07 -13.32
N ALA A 24 14.16 0.68 -12.18
CA ALA A 24 12.97 1.34 -11.68
C ALA A 24 13.35 2.65 -11.01
N ARG A 25 12.92 3.75 -11.56
CA ARG A 25 13.02 5.02 -10.85
C ARG A 25 11.97 5.04 -9.75
N ARG A 26 12.42 4.81 -8.55
CA ARG A 26 11.63 4.88 -7.35
C ARG A 26 11.78 6.28 -6.78
N LYS A 27 10.70 7.08 -6.79
CA LYS A 27 10.69 8.31 -6.04
C LYS A 27 10.23 8.00 -4.61
N VAL A 28 11.15 8.02 -3.67
CA VAL A 28 10.87 7.82 -2.25
C VAL A 28 11.11 9.15 -1.54
N VAL A 29 10.11 9.62 -0.83
CA VAL A 29 10.27 10.76 0.07
C VAL A 29 10.26 10.25 1.49
N GLU A 30 11.44 10.20 2.09
CA GLU A 30 11.57 9.98 3.53
C GLU A 30 11.41 11.30 4.27
N ASN A 31 10.54 11.32 5.24
CA ASN A 31 10.45 12.42 6.17
C ASN A 31 10.29 11.86 7.58
N MET A 32 11.36 11.80 8.33
CA MET A 32 11.43 11.29 9.70
C MET A 32 10.93 12.33 10.71
N SER A 33 9.77 12.94 10.49
CA SER A 33 9.16 13.80 11.49
C SER A 33 8.38 12.97 12.50
N PHE A 34 8.86 12.92 13.73
CA PHE A 34 8.22 12.24 14.87
C PHE A 34 6.93 12.92 15.37
N THR A 35 6.40 13.87 14.64
CA THR A 35 5.18 14.61 15.00
C THR A 35 3.93 14.10 14.29
N ALA A 36 4.02 12.97 13.58
CA ALA A 36 2.85 12.34 12.97
C ALA A 36 1.92 11.75 14.03
N PRO A 37 0.60 11.73 13.80
CA PRO A 37 -0.31 10.96 14.62
C PRO A 37 0.20 9.51 14.72
N ASN A 38 0.39 9.00 15.93
CA ASN A 38 0.95 7.67 16.18
C ASN A 38 -0.03 6.53 15.89
N ASP A 39 -1.26 6.85 15.52
CA ASP A 39 -2.34 5.88 15.34
C ASP A 39 -2.27 5.13 14.00
N PHE A 40 -2.14 5.84 12.89
CA PHE A 40 -1.93 5.27 11.57
C PHE A 40 -1.31 6.32 10.64
N TYR A 41 -0.15 6.03 10.06
CA TYR A 41 0.61 6.99 9.26
C TYR A 41 1.46 6.34 8.18
N ILE A 42 1.88 7.16 7.19
CA ILE A 42 2.81 6.78 6.13
C ILE A 42 4.24 6.99 6.61
N SER A 43 5.05 5.93 6.58
CA SER A 43 6.49 5.99 6.86
C SER A 43 7.29 6.32 5.61
N VAL A 44 6.97 5.62 4.51
CA VAL A 44 7.61 5.78 3.20
C VAL A 44 6.52 5.70 2.13
N PHE A 45 6.72 6.38 1.02
CA PHE A 45 5.85 6.25 -0.15
C PHE A 45 6.64 6.39 -1.44
N GLY A 46 6.10 5.84 -2.52
CA GLY A 46 6.75 5.95 -3.80
C GLY A 46 5.87 5.50 -4.96
N ARG A 47 6.42 5.65 -6.17
CA ARG A 47 5.84 5.17 -7.42
C ARG A 47 6.91 4.40 -8.18
N GLU A 48 6.57 3.22 -8.63
CA GLU A 48 7.46 2.36 -9.39
C GLU A 48 6.82 1.96 -10.72
N LYS A 49 7.62 2.03 -11.79
CA LYS A 49 7.32 1.43 -13.08
C LYS A 49 8.39 0.41 -13.36
N TRP A 50 8.02 -0.85 -13.49
CA TRP A 50 8.96 -1.92 -13.71
C TRP A 50 9.19 -2.16 -15.22
N PRO A 51 10.43 -2.37 -15.65
CA PRO A 51 10.71 -2.85 -16.99
C PRO A 51 10.33 -4.33 -17.14
N ALA A 52 10.08 -4.75 -18.37
CA ALA A 52 9.61 -6.10 -18.72
C ALA A 52 10.57 -7.23 -18.30
N ASP A 53 11.86 -6.92 -18.27
CA ASP A 53 12.95 -7.86 -17.99
C ASP A 53 13.42 -7.83 -16.52
N ARG A 54 12.66 -7.15 -15.64
CA ARG A 54 13.03 -7.09 -14.24
C ARG A 54 12.87 -8.45 -13.58
N GLU A 55 13.95 -8.91 -12.95
CA GLU A 55 13.94 -10.10 -12.10
C GLU A 55 12.96 -9.95 -10.93
N PRO A 56 12.30 -11.04 -10.52
CA PRO A 56 11.42 -11.03 -9.38
C PRO A 56 12.13 -10.54 -8.11
N MET A 57 11.44 -9.77 -7.30
CA MET A 57 11.96 -9.32 -6.02
C MET A 57 11.51 -10.27 -4.90
N HIS A 58 12.47 -10.66 -4.08
CA HIS A 58 12.22 -11.40 -2.84
C HIS A 58 12.31 -10.45 -1.66
N ARG A 59 11.29 -10.44 -0.84
CA ARG A 59 11.21 -9.61 0.37
C ARG A 59 10.79 -10.45 1.55
N LYS A 60 11.40 -10.25 2.70
CA LYS A 60 11.01 -10.84 3.97
C LYS A 60 10.91 -9.81 5.09
N GLU A 61 11.71 -8.75 5.00
CA GLU A 61 11.83 -7.72 6.02
C GLU A 61 11.28 -6.39 5.50
N GLY A 62 10.87 -5.51 6.38
CA GLY A 62 10.42 -4.17 6.03
C GLY A 62 9.23 -3.73 6.87
N LEU A 63 8.40 -2.89 6.29
CA LEU A 63 7.15 -2.42 6.87
C LEU A 63 5.97 -3.07 6.12
N ASN A 64 4.78 -2.95 6.66
CA ASN A 64 3.56 -3.24 5.91
C ASN A 64 3.46 -2.25 4.74
N THR A 65 3.54 -2.77 3.51
CA THR A 65 3.46 -1.96 2.30
C THR A 65 2.16 -2.24 1.57
N ILE A 66 1.32 -1.23 1.39
CA ILE A 66 0.12 -1.32 0.54
C ILE A 66 0.48 -0.73 -0.82
N ALA A 67 0.31 -1.49 -1.89
CA ALA A 67 0.57 -1.05 -3.25
C ALA A 67 -0.72 -1.05 -4.09
N PHE A 68 -0.86 -0.05 -4.96
CA PHE A 68 -2.04 0.22 -5.80
C PHE A 68 -1.63 0.26 -7.27
N VAL A 69 -2.11 -0.69 -8.06
CA VAL A 69 -1.71 -0.83 -9.46
C VAL A 69 -2.37 0.24 -10.31
N LEU A 70 -1.55 1.05 -10.95
CA LEU A 70 -1.98 2.10 -11.88
C LEU A 70 -2.24 1.54 -13.27
N SER A 71 -1.34 0.68 -13.76
CA SER A 71 -1.43 0.02 -15.06
C SER A 71 -0.61 -1.27 -15.06
N GLY A 72 -0.84 -2.11 -16.07
CA GLY A 72 -0.10 -3.34 -16.28
C GLY A 72 -0.47 -4.47 -15.33
N LYS A 73 0.37 -5.51 -15.31
CA LYS A 73 0.17 -6.76 -14.58
C LYS A 73 1.44 -7.23 -13.90
N GLY A 74 1.26 -7.99 -12.84
CA GLY A 74 2.32 -8.67 -12.12
C GLY A 74 1.76 -9.80 -11.28
N TYR A 75 2.56 -10.31 -10.40
CA TYR A 75 2.17 -11.39 -9.50
C TYR A 75 2.83 -11.27 -8.14
N LEU A 76 2.24 -11.94 -7.17
CA LEU A 76 2.74 -12.09 -5.81
C LEU A 76 2.67 -13.57 -5.41
N ILE A 77 3.71 -14.07 -4.76
CA ILE A 77 3.78 -15.44 -4.21
C ILE A 77 4.04 -15.32 -2.71
N CYS A 78 3.18 -15.94 -1.91
CA CYS A 78 3.29 -16.04 -0.47
C CYS A 78 3.08 -17.50 -0.05
N GLY A 79 4.13 -18.15 0.45
CA GLY A 79 4.11 -19.60 0.64
C GLY A 79 3.78 -20.33 -0.66
N ASP A 80 2.77 -21.19 -0.62
CA ASP A 80 2.31 -21.96 -1.79
C ASP A 80 1.25 -21.21 -2.64
N ARG A 81 0.87 -20.00 -2.25
CA ARG A 81 -0.16 -19.24 -2.96
C ARG A 81 0.47 -18.26 -3.94
N ARG A 82 0.00 -18.31 -5.19
CA ARG A 82 0.29 -17.32 -6.23
C ARG A 82 -0.95 -16.48 -6.49
N TYR A 83 -0.78 -15.17 -6.49
CA TYR A 83 -1.81 -14.18 -6.79
C TYR A 83 -1.43 -13.48 -8.08
N GLU A 84 -2.34 -13.48 -9.06
CA GLU A 84 -2.21 -12.65 -10.25
C GLU A 84 -2.74 -11.25 -9.93
N ILE A 85 -1.99 -10.23 -10.31
CA ILE A 85 -2.26 -8.84 -9.99
C ILE A 85 -2.37 -8.07 -11.31
N GLY A 86 -3.48 -7.36 -11.47
CA GLY A 86 -3.74 -6.57 -12.66
C GLY A 86 -4.18 -5.14 -12.36
N LYS A 87 -4.59 -4.44 -13.41
CA LYS A 87 -5.18 -3.11 -13.27
C LYS A 87 -6.34 -3.12 -12.28
N ASN A 88 -6.44 -2.08 -11.47
CA ASN A 88 -7.41 -1.91 -10.39
C ASN A 88 -7.26 -2.91 -9.23
N SER A 89 -6.13 -3.60 -9.13
CA SER A 89 -5.79 -4.35 -7.93
C SER A 89 -5.02 -3.48 -6.95
N TYR A 90 -5.17 -3.78 -5.67
CA TYR A 90 -4.28 -3.32 -4.63
C TYR A 90 -3.86 -4.51 -3.76
N PHE A 91 -2.66 -4.46 -3.20
CA PHE A 91 -2.11 -5.60 -2.51
C PHE A 91 -1.24 -5.19 -1.33
N LEU A 92 -1.11 -6.11 -0.38
CA LEU A 92 -0.27 -5.95 0.80
C LEU A 92 1.01 -6.79 0.65
N LEU A 93 2.14 -6.17 0.93
CA LEU A 93 3.38 -6.85 1.28
C LEU A 93 3.53 -6.79 2.80
N PRO A 94 3.17 -7.85 3.54
CA PRO A 94 3.11 -7.79 4.99
C PRO A 94 4.50 -7.80 5.62
N TYR A 95 4.60 -7.19 6.78
CA TYR A 95 5.79 -7.19 7.63
C TYR A 95 6.24 -8.63 7.97
N GLU A 96 7.55 -8.87 7.99
CA GLU A 96 8.20 -10.15 8.33
C GLU A 96 7.71 -11.39 7.56
N THR A 97 6.96 -11.21 6.48
CA THR A 97 6.45 -12.31 5.66
C THR A 97 7.30 -12.49 4.41
N ALA A 98 7.74 -13.71 4.14
CA ALA A 98 8.50 -14.02 2.93
C ALA A 98 7.57 -13.94 1.70
N ILE A 99 7.83 -12.95 0.84
CA ILE A 99 7.07 -12.66 -0.37
C ILE A 99 8.01 -12.61 -1.56
N THR A 100 7.58 -13.22 -2.65
CA THR A 100 8.16 -12.99 -3.98
C THR A 100 7.14 -12.27 -4.83
N PHE A 101 7.54 -11.22 -5.51
CA PHE A 101 6.67 -10.52 -6.45
C PHE A 101 7.42 -10.11 -7.70
N GLY A 102 6.72 -10.08 -8.82
CA GLY A 102 7.32 -9.87 -10.12
C GLY A 102 6.35 -9.26 -11.12
N VAL A 103 6.93 -8.84 -12.24
CA VAL A 103 6.22 -8.22 -13.35
C VAL A 103 5.75 -9.28 -14.35
N ASN A 104 4.66 -8.99 -15.06
CA ASN A 104 4.34 -9.69 -16.29
C ASN A 104 5.15 -9.05 -17.44
N PRO A 105 6.00 -9.79 -18.16
CA PRO A 105 6.85 -9.23 -19.22
C PRO A 105 6.07 -8.60 -20.39
N ASP A 106 4.88 -9.13 -20.69
CA ASP A 106 4.06 -8.65 -21.82
C ASP A 106 3.27 -7.37 -21.47
N ASP A 107 3.03 -7.12 -20.19
CA ASP A 107 2.24 -5.98 -19.72
C ASP A 107 2.81 -5.51 -18.37
N PRO A 108 4.01 -4.88 -18.35
CA PRO A 108 4.69 -4.51 -17.14
C PRO A 108 3.91 -3.49 -16.31
N TRP A 109 3.83 -3.75 -15.01
CA TRP A 109 3.06 -2.92 -14.11
C TRP A 109 3.73 -1.61 -13.71
N GLU A 110 2.86 -0.67 -13.35
CA GLU A 110 3.20 0.56 -12.64
C GLU A 110 2.28 0.68 -11.45
N TYR A 111 2.82 1.00 -10.27
CA TYR A 111 2.06 1.16 -9.04
C TYR A 111 2.58 2.29 -8.17
N VAL A 112 1.71 2.84 -7.33
CA VAL A 112 2.09 3.63 -6.16
C VAL A 112 2.04 2.76 -4.92
N TYR A 113 2.86 3.05 -3.91
CA TYR A 113 2.88 2.30 -2.67
C TYR A 113 3.09 3.22 -1.47
N PHE A 114 2.63 2.72 -0.33
CA PHE A 114 2.77 3.37 0.97
C PHE A 114 3.19 2.32 1.99
N ASP A 115 4.33 2.54 2.63
CA ASP A 115 4.72 1.81 3.82
C ASP A 115 3.98 2.44 4.99
N VAL A 116 3.15 1.67 5.66
CA VAL A 116 2.27 2.13 6.73
C VAL A 116 2.72 1.63 8.09
N SER A 117 2.45 2.43 9.10
CA SER A 117 2.79 2.15 10.49
C SER A 117 1.78 2.80 11.43
N GLY A 118 1.86 2.46 12.70
CA GLY A 118 1.02 3.04 13.76
C GLY A 118 0.34 1.98 14.62
N ILE A 119 -0.16 2.38 15.77
CA ILE A 119 -0.79 1.46 16.73
C ILE A 119 -2.09 0.84 16.22
N ASN A 120 -2.75 1.48 15.23
CA ASN A 120 -3.99 1.01 14.62
C ASN A 120 -3.77 0.35 13.25
N GLN A 121 -2.53 0.14 12.81
CA GLN A 121 -2.27 -0.40 11.47
C GLN A 121 -2.94 -1.76 11.25
N ASP A 122 -2.85 -2.68 12.20
CA ASP A 122 -3.42 -4.03 12.07
C ASP A 122 -4.95 -3.96 11.93
N TRP A 123 -5.60 -3.14 12.75
CA TRP A 123 -7.05 -2.92 12.63
C TRP A 123 -7.44 -2.34 11.27
N VAL A 124 -6.66 -1.40 10.72
CA VAL A 124 -6.91 -0.84 9.37
C VAL A 124 -6.72 -1.90 8.29
N LEU A 125 -5.63 -2.68 8.36
CA LEU A 125 -5.33 -3.72 7.38
C LEU A 125 -6.38 -4.83 7.40
N ASP A 126 -6.82 -5.27 8.58
CA ASP A 126 -7.89 -6.26 8.73
C ASP A 126 -9.23 -5.73 8.23
N SER A 127 -9.56 -4.47 8.54
CA SER A 127 -10.78 -3.82 8.04
C SER A 127 -10.79 -3.70 6.52
N ALA A 128 -9.63 -3.51 5.90
CA ALA A 128 -9.44 -3.50 4.46
C ALA A 128 -9.49 -4.90 3.80
N GLY A 129 -9.55 -5.97 4.61
CA GLY A 129 -9.65 -7.35 4.14
C GLY A 129 -8.33 -8.09 3.98
N PHE A 130 -7.21 -7.48 4.35
CA PHE A 130 -5.90 -8.11 4.19
C PHE A 130 -5.65 -9.30 5.14
N GLY A 131 -6.44 -9.47 6.18
CA GLY A 131 -6.47 -10.69 6.98
C GLY A 131 -6.97 -11.94 6.22
N GLU A 132 -7.66 -11.76 5.09
CA GLU A 132 -8.24 -12.84 4.28
C GLU A 132 -7.49 -13.05 2.96
N SER A 133 -7.03 -11.99 2.32
CA SER A 133 -6.30 -12.04 1.05
C SER A 133 -5.28 -10.92 0.96
N LEU A 134 -4.09 -11.24 0.46
CA LEU A 134 -3.04 -10.24 0.21
C LEU A 134 -3.33 -9.39 -1.02
N VAL A 135 -4.25 -9.80 -1.89
CA VAL A 135 -4.60 -9.09 -3.13
C VAL A 135 -6.10 -8.86 -3.17
N MET A 136 -6.48 -7.63 -3.38
CA MET A 136 -7.85 -7.16 -3.44
C MET A 136 -8.10 -6.45 -4.77
N HIS A 137 -9.37 -6.31 -5.16
CA HIS A 137 -9.76 -5.62 -6.38
C HIS A 137 -10.58 -4.37 -6.07
N ASP A 138 -10.28 -3.27 -6.77
CA ASP A 138 -11.02 -2.00 -6.68
C ASP A 138 -12.14 -2.00 -7.72
N GLU A 139 -13.35 -2.32 -7.29
CA GLU A 139 -14.51 -2.55 -8.16
C GLU A 139 -14.95 -1.29 -8.93
N ASN A 140 -14.81 -0.12 -8.32
CA ASN A 140 -15.33 1.13 -8.87
C ASN A 140 -14.25 2.19 -9.18
N GLY A 141 -12.98 1.89 -8.94
CA GLY A 141 -11.85 2.79 -9.18
C GLY A 141 -11.67 3.90 -8.14
N GLU A 142 -12.45 3.90 -7.05
CA GLU A 142 -12.37 4.89 -5.98
C GLU A 142 -11.03 4.77 -5.23
N ILE A 143 -10.62 3.56 -4.90
CA ILE A 143 -9.39 3.27 -4.16
C ILE A 143 -8.18 3.75 -4.95
N LYS A 144 -8.11 3.42 -6.24
CA LYS A 144 -7.04 3.89 -7.14
C LYS A 144 -6.98 5.41 -7.23
N ARG A 145 -8.14 6.07 -7.35
CA ARG A 145 -8.22 7.54 -7.38
C ARG A 145 -7.68 8.13 -6.08
N LEU A 146 -8.12 7.64 -4.93
CA LEU A 146 -7.68 8.11 -3.62
C LEU A 146 -6.19 7.85 -3.38
N ALA A 147 -5.67 6.66 -3.77
CA ALA A 147 -4.25 6.35 -3.67
C ALA A 147 -3.39 7.30 -4.53
N THR A 148 -3.86 7.63 -5.74
CA THR A 148 -3.17 8.60 -6.61
C THR A 148 -3.18 10.00 -6.01
N GLU A 149 -4.31 10.44 -5.47
CA GLU A 149 -4.46 11.75 -4.82
C GLU A 149 -3.61 11.83 -3.54
N LEU A 150 -3.58 10.75 -2.74
CA LEU A 150 -2.73 10.63 -1.57
C LEU A 150 -1.25 10.75 -1.93
N TYR A 151 -0.82 10.06 -2.99
CA TYR A 151 0.55 10.15 -3.49
C TYR A 151 0.92 11.59 -3.87
N GLN A 152 0.07 12.28 -4.62
CA GLN A 152 0.29 13.69 -5.00
C GLN A 152 0.33 14.62 -3.77
N SER A 153 -0.62 14.46 -2.85
CA SER A 153 -0.64 15.23 -1.61
C SER A 153 0.63 15.04 -0.78
N ALA A 154 1.13 13.80 -0.69
CA ALA A 154 2.36 13.50 0.03
C ALA A 154 3.59 14.14 -0.63
N LEU A 155 3.63 14.22 -1.97
CA LEU A 155 4.68 14.92 -2.72
C LEU A 155 4.66 16.43 -2.49
N GLU A 156 3.46 17.04 -2.49
CA GLU A 156 3.29 18.50 -2.42
C GLU A 156 3.43 19.04 -1.00
N SER A 157 2.83 18.35 -0.03
CA SER A 157 2.63 18.86 1.33
C SER A 157 3.35 18.04 2.40
N GLY A 158 4.05 16.99 2.00
CA GLY A 158 4.65 16.01 2.90
C GLY A 158 3.62 15.01 3.46
N ARG A 159 4.13 13.88 3.92
CA ARG A 159 3.31 12.73 4.39
C ARG A 159 2.53 12.97 5.69
N CYS A 160 2.88 14.01 6.45
CA CYS A 160 2.27 14.36 7.73
C CYS A 160 1.39 15.60 7.67
N SER A 161 1.01 16.09 6.47
CA SER A 161 0.07 17.19 6.38
C SER A 161 -1.35 16.73 6.75
N PHE A 162 -2.21 17.65 7.20
CA PHE A 162 -3.61 17.34 7.48
C PHE A 162 -4.33 16.76 6.24
N ARG A 163 -4.02 17.26 5.05
CA ARG A 163 -4.56 16.75 3.79
C ARG A 163 -4.13 15.31 3.54
N THR A 164 -2.83 15.03 3.65
CA THR A 164 -2.28 13.69 3.45
C THR A 164 -2.85 12.70 4.47
N THR A 165 -2.93 13.09 5.74
CA THR A 165 -3.53 12.27 6.80
C THR A 165 -5.01 12.02 6.53
N GLY A 166 -5.77 13.05 6.18
CA GLY A 166 -7.19 12.90 5.83
C GLY A 166 -7.42 11.96 4.64
N LEU A 167 -6.62 12.10 3.58
CA LEU A 167 -6.68 11.21 2.41
C LEU A 167 -6.33 9.76 2.76
N MET A 168 -5.39 9.55 3.68
CA MET A 168 -5.03 8.21 4.14
C MET A 168 -6.21 7.51 4.85
N TYR A 169 -6.94 8.23 5.72
CA TYR A 169 -8.14 7.68 6.35
C TYR A 169 -9.30 7.49 5.38
N LEU A 170 -9.48 8.38 4.40
CA LEU A 170 -10.46 8.19 3.33
C LEU A 170 -10.13 6.96 2.48
N LEU A 171 -8.86 6.72 2.18
CA LEU A 171 -8.41 5.53 1.48
C LEU A 171 -8.66 4.26 2.31
N ALA A 172 -8.36 4.28 3.60
CA ALA A 172 -8.66 3.18 4.52
C ALA A 172 -10.16 2.87 4.58
N ASP A 173 -11.01 3.90 4.67
CA ASP A 173 -12.47 3.73 4.63
C ASP A 173 -12.95 3.15 3.30
N ALA A 174 -12.43 3.63 2.17
CA ALA A 174 -12.79 3.10 0.85
C ALA A 174 -12.40 1.61 0.71
N MET A 175 -11.22 1.22 1.17
CA MET A 175 -10.79 -0.19 1.20
C MET A 175 -11.71 -1.03 2.09
N ALA A 176 -12.05 -0.54 3.28
CA ALA A 176 -12.93 -1.24 4.21
C ALA A 176 -14.37 -1.37 3.66
N ARG A 177 -14.90 -0.36 2.97
CA ARG A 177 -16.20 -0.42 2.29
C ARG A 177 -16.17 -1.43 1.13
N ASN A 178 -15.12 -1.39 0.31
CA ASN A 178 -14.92 -2.31 -0.81
C ASN A 178 -14.89 -3.78 -0.33
N HIS A 179 -14.17 -4.05 0.76
CA HIS A 179 -14.13 -5.38 1.36
C HIS A 179 -15.49 -5.85 1.89
N ARG A 180 -16.26 -4.96 2.52
CA ARG A 180 -17.59 -5.28 3.06
C ARG A 180 -18.64 -5.44 1.98
N ALA A 181 -18.55 -4.73 0.86
CA ALA A 181 -19.52 -4.81 -0.24
C ALA A 181 -19.63 -6.21 -0.85
N GLY A 182 -18.55 -7.01 -0.80
CA GLY A 182 -18.54 -8.41 -1.24
C GLY A 182 -19.09 -9.41 -0.21
N LYS A 183 -19.51 -8.97 0.97
CA LYS A 183 -19.95 -9.86 2.06
C LYS A 183 -21.41 -9.62 2.43
N PRO A 184 -22.19 -10.68 2.70
CA PRO A 184 -23.52 -10.51 3.29
C PRO A 184 -23.35 -9.80 4.64
N LEU A 185 -24.24 -8.83 4.91
CA LEU A 185 -24.35 -8.17 6.22
C LEU A 185 -24.49 -9.25 7.30
N ASN A 186 -23.41 -9.54 7.98
CA ASN A 186 -23.47 -10.37 9.18
C ASN A 186 -24.04 -9.50 10.31
N ILE A 187 -25.35 -9.36 10.33
CA ILE A 187 -26.05 -8.71 11.45
C ILE A 187 -25.74 -9.59 12.65
N ASN A 188 -24.90 -9.06 13.55
CA ASN A 188 -24.53 -9.74 14.79
C ASN A 188 -25.79 -10.33 15.44
N ALA A 189 -25.75 -11.62 15.78
CA ALA A 189 -26.88 -12.33 16.38
C ALA A 189 -27.48 -11.59 17.61
N TYR A 190 -26.69 -10.81 18.34
CA TYR A 190 -27.14 -9.94 19.42
C TYR A 190 -27.99 -8.75 18.93
N LEU A 191 -27.72 -8.20 17.76
CA LEU A 191 -28.54 -7.14 17.15
C LEU A 191 -29.90 -7.72 16.68
N LEU A 192 -29.90 -8.93 16.10
CA LEU A 192 -31.13 -9.63 15.74
C LEU A 192 -31.97 -9.97 16.98
N GLN A 193 -31.34 -10.41 18.07
CA GLN A 193 -32.04 -10.61 19.35
C GLN A 193 -32.61 -9.29 19.89
N ALA A 194 -31.85 -8.19 19.87
CA ALA A 194 -32.32 -6.89 20.33
C ALA A 194 -33.50 -6.37 19.49
N LEU A 195 -33.49 -6.57 18.17
CA LEU A 195 -34.60 -6.16 17.28
C LEU A 195 -35.86 -7.00 17.48
N ASN A 196 -35.74 -8.24 17.98
CA ASN A 196 -36.86 -9.10 18.28
C ASN A 196 -37.49 -8.81 19.66
N TYR A 197 -36.91 -7.93 20.47
CA TYR A 197 -37.42 -7.53 21.78
C TYR A 197 -38.18 -6.19 21.75
N ILE A 198 -38.32 -5.55 20.59
CA ILE A 198 -39.09 -4.31 20.36
C ILE A 198 -40.39 -4.69 19.62
#